data_7e663425736d6f5104a1b588c552bb02
#
_entry.id   7e663425736d6f5104a1b588c552bb02
#
_cell.length_a   1.000
_cell.length_b   1.000
_cell.length_c   1.000
_cell.angle_alpha   90.00
_cell.angle_beta   90.00
_cell.angle_gamma   90.00
#
_symmetry.space_group_name_H-M   'P 1'
#
loop_
_entity.id
_entity.type
_entity.pdbx_description
1 polymer ?
#
loop_
_entity_poly.entity_id
_entity_poly.type
_entity_poly.pdbx_seq_one_letter_code
_entity_poly.pdbx_strand_id
1 'polypeptide(L)'
;MHRLSDGAFLSAVNQFERTLAKLLAAALTLVLGVASIQLLVQLAQGLLGPQLDWTGEGLIRLLDRVLVILIGLEVLQNLTAYLREHVVQIELVLITALTAVARKVIVMPPGMHKSPGELIGLGVAVLCLAAAYWLVRQSHITRRPTRTEPATAFLAPDP
;
A
#
# COMPACT_ATOMS: atom_id res chain seq x y z
N MET A 1 13.28 38.66 -11.66
CA MET A 1 13.18 38.51 -10.20
C MET A 1 12.13 37.50 -9.73
N HIS A 2 11.36 36.87 -10.62
CA HIS A 2 10.30 35.88 -10.26
C HIS A 2 10.79 34.46 -9.92
N ARG A 3 11.97 34.03 -10.35
CA ARG A 3 12.45 32.65 -10.16
C ARG A 3 12.95 32.29 -8.73
N LEU A 4 13.28 33.29 -7.91
CA LEU A 4 13.78 33.07 -6.56
C LEU A 4 12.65 32.86 -5.53
N SER A 5 11.45 33.36 -5.79
CA SER A 5 10.29 33.16 -4.92
C SER A 5 9.68 31.76 -5.08
N ASP A 6 9.73 31.19 -6.28
CA ASP A 6 9.16 29.88 -6.57
C ASP A 6 9.96 28.76 -5.91
N GLY A 7 11.31 28.89 -5.86
CA GLY A 7 12.17 27.92 -5.20
C GLY A 7 11.98 27.90 -3.69
N ALA A 8 11.85 29.04 -3.05
CA ALA A 8 11.62 29.15 -1.60
C ALA A 8 10.21 28.65 -1.23
N PHE A 9 9.22 28.97 -2.04
CA PHE A 9 7.85 28.47 -1.87
C PHE A 9 7.77 26.94 -2.00
N LEU A 10 8.37 26.38 -3.06
CA LEU A 10 8.40 24.93 -3.27
C LEU A 10 9.14 24.20 -2.15
N SER A 11 10.24 24.76 -1.64
CA SER A 11 10.95 24.15 -0.51
C SER A 11 10.13 24.15 0.78
N ALA A 12 9.41 25.25 1.05
CA ALA A 12 8.53 25.35 2.20
C ALA A 12 7.34 24.36 2.11
N VAL A 13 6.73 24.25 0.94
CA VAL A 13 5.65 23.27 0.69
C VAL A 13 6.14 21.85 0.89
N ASN A 14 7.29 21.49 0.33
CA ASN A 14 7.88 20.16 0.46
C ASN A 14 8.23 19.82 1.93
N GLN A 15 8.73 20.79 2.68
CA GLN A 15 9.02 20.60 4.10
C GLN A 15 7.74 20.44 4.93
N PHE A 16 6.70 21.21 4.61
CA PHE A 16 5.39 21.06 5.27
C PHE A 16 4.78 19.71 4.97
N GLU A 17 4.80 19.24 3.74
CA GLU A 17 4.31 17.94 3.30
C GLU A 17 5.02 16.79 4.05
N ARG A 18 6.36 16.85 4.16
CA ARG A 18 7.14 15.87 4.93
C ARG A 18 6.78 15.84 6.42
N THR A 19 6.58 17.01 7.01
CA THR A 19 6.20 17.11 8.42
C THR A 19 4.81 16.55 8.65
N LEU A 20 3.88 16.88 7.76
CA LEU A 20 2.52 16.34 7.80
C LEU A 20 2.49 14.82 7.63
N ALA A 21 3.26 14.29 6.68
CA ALA A 21 3.37 12.85 6.47
C ALA A 21 3.94 12.12 7.70
N LYS A 22 4.95 12.70 8.38
CA LYS A 22 5.49 12.13 9.64
C LYS A 22 4.45 12.13 10.75
N LEU A 23 3.69 13.22 10.90
CA LEU A 23 2.63 13.31 11.90
C LEU A 23 1.53 12.28 11.64
N LEU A 24 1.11 12.13 10.39
CA LEU A 24 0.12 11.12 9.99
C LEU A 24 0.63 9.70 10.23
N ALA A 25 1.90 9.42 9.89
CA ALA A 25 2.51 8.11 10.15
C ALA A 25 2.55 7.80 11.65
N ALA A 26 2.95 8.76 12.49
CA ALA A 26 2.99 8.60 13.93
C ALA A 26 1.58 8.37 14.52
N ALA A 27 0.59 9.18 14.12
CA ALA A 27 -0.79 9.02 14.55
C ALA A 27 -1.37 7.67 14.14
N LEU A 28 -1.14 7.26 12.89
CA LEU A 28 -1.62 5.98 12.37
C LEU A 28 -0.96 4.80 13.09
N THR A 29 0.35 4.87 13.37
CA THR A 29 1.07 3.85 14.14
C THR A 29 0.47 3.69 15.54
N LEU A 30 0.16 4.80 16.21
CA LEU A 30 -0.46 4.77 17.54
C LEU A 30 -1.85 4.15 17.50
N VAL A 31 -2.69 4.57 16.56
CA VAL A 31 -4.06 4.04 16.39
C VAL A 31 -4.02 2.54 16.08
N LEU A 32 -3.15 2.10 15.17
CA LEU A 32 -2.99 0.69 14.81
C LEU A 32 -2.46 -0.14 15.98
N GLY A 33 -1.52 0.41 16.75
CA GLY A 33 -1.01 -0.24 17.95
C GLY A 33 -2.11 -0.50 18.97
N VAL A 34 -2.91 0.52 19.28
CA VAL A 34 -4.07 0.38 20.20
C VAL A 34 -5.10 -0.60 19.65
N ALA A 35 -5.45 -0.51 18.36
CA ALA A 35 -6.41 -1.41 17.73
C ALA A 35 -5.93 -2.87 17.75
N SER A 36 -4.63 -3.11 17.51
CA SER A 36 -4.04 -4.45 17.56
C SER A 36 -4.07 -5.04 18.97
N ILE A 37 -3.75 -4.24 20.00
CA ILE A 37 -3.82 -4.69 21.39
C ILE A 37 -5.27 -5.02 21.77
N GLN A 38 -6.23 -4.18 21.40
CA GLN A 38 -7.64 -4.44 21.65
C GLN A 38 -8.12 -5.74 20.97
N LEU A 39 -7.69 -5.98 19.73
CA LEU A 39 -7.99 -7.22 19.00
C LEU A 39 -7.43 -8.44 19.73
N LEU A 40 -6.16 -8.40 20.17
CA LEU A 40 -5.52 -9.49 20.90
C LEU A 40 -6.21 -9.77 22.23
N VAL A 41 -6.59 -8.74 22.99
CA VAL A 41 -7.33 -8.88 24.24
C VAL A 41 -8.70 -9.55 24.00
N GLN A 42 -9.43 -9.13 22.99
CA GLN A 42 -10.71 -9.73 22.63
C GLN A 42 -10.56 -11.19 22.18
N LEU A 43 -9.52 -11.48 21.41
CA LEU A 43 -9.23 -12.85 20.99
C LEU A 43 -8.88 -13.73 22.20
N ALA A 44 -8.05 -13.26 23.12
CA ALA A 44 -7.70 -13.97 24.34
C ALA A 44 -8.92 -14.23 25.22
N GLN A 45 -9.78 -13.22 25.42
CA GLN A 45 -11.02 -13.36 26.18
C GLN A 45 -11.99 -14.36 25.52
N GLY A 46 -12.06 -14.36 24.20
CA GLY A 46 -12.88 -15.30 23.46
C GLY A 46 -12.38 -16.74 23.52
N LEU A 47 -11.06 -16.96 23.54
CA LEU A 47 -10.45 -18.28 23.66
C LEU A 47 -10.59 -18.86 25.07
N LEU A 48 -10.57 -18.01 26.10
CA LEU A 48 -10.65 -18.42 27.51
C LEU A 48 -12.09 -18.46 28.04
N GLY A 49 -13.04 -17.83 27.34
CA GLY A 49 -14.43 -17.74 27.72
C GLY A 49 -15.36 -18.61 26.88
N PRO A 50 -16.47 -19.10 27.44
CA PRO A 50 -17.44 -19.92 26.69
C PRO A 50 -18.29 -19.11 25.68
N GLN A 51 -18.01 -17.84 25.51
CA GLN A 51 -18.87 -16.91 24.77
C GLN A 51 -18.40 -16.53 23.35
N LEU A 52 -17.29 -17.10 22.86
CA LEU A 52 -16.91 -16.86 21.48
C LEU A 52 -17.68 -17.83 20.58
N ASP A 53 -18.71 -17.29 19.94
CA ASP A 53 -19.41 -17.99 18.88
C ASP A 53 -18.48 -18.06 17.65
N TRP A 54 -17.69 -19.13 17.56
CA TRP A 54 -16.79 -19.40 16.42
C TRP A 54 -17.54 -19.71 15.14
N THR A 55 -18.86 -19.85 15.22
CA THR A 55 -19.74 -20.17 14.12
C THR A 55 -20.62 -18.96 13.79
N GLY A 56 -20.41 -18.34 12.62
CA GLY A 56 -21.31 -17.33 12.10
C GLY A 56 -20.85 -15.89 12.32
N GLU A 57 -21.67 -15.06 12.98
CA GLU A 57 -21.45 -13.60 13.09
C GLU A 57 -20.19 -13.21 13.89
N GLY A 58 -19.80 -13.99 14.89
CA GLY A 58 -18.61 -13.69 15.70
C GLY A 58 -17.34 -13.72 14.91
N LEU A 59 -17.18 -14.75 14.07
CA LEU A 59 -16.04 -14.90 13.19
C LEU A 59 -15.98 -13.78 12.13
N ILE A 60 -17.12 -13.41 11.54
CA ILE A 60 -17.19 -12.32 10.55
C ILE A 60 -16.75 -11.00 11.17
N ARG A 61 -17.22 -10.67 12.38
CA ARG A 61 -16.81 -9.45 13.09
C ARG A 61 -15.31 -9.44 13.43
N LEU A 62 -14.75 -10.59 13.79
CA LEU A 62 -13.31 -10.71 14.03
C LEU A 62 -12.52 -10.46 12.74
N LEU A 63 -12.93 -11.08 11.64
CA LEU A 63 -12.31 -10.88 10.33
C LEU A 63 -12.39 -9.42 9.87
N ASP A 64 -13.52 -8.74 10.06
CA ASP A 64 -13.67 -7.32 9.75
C ASP A 64 -12.66 -6.46 10.52
N ARG A 65 -12.46 -6.73 11.81
CA ARG A 65 -11.47 -5.99 12.62
C ARG A 65 -10.05 -6.24 12.18
N VAL A 66 -9.69 -7.50 11.91
CA VAL A 66 -8.38 -7.85 11.35
C VAL A 66 -8.15 -7.12 10.03
N LEU A 67 -9.16 -7.08 9.16
CA LEU A 67 -9.07 -6.41 7.87
C LEU A 67 -8.88 -4.90 8.00
N VAL A 68 -9.58 -4.24 8.92
CA VAL A 68 -9.38 -2.80 9.19
C VAL A 68 -7.94 -2.52 9.61
N ILE A 69 -7.37 -3.35 10.49
CA ILE A 69 -5.98 -3.22 10.93
C ILE A 69 -5.02 -3.44 9.75
N LEU A 70 -5.27 -4.44 8.90
CA LEU A 70 -4.46 -4.69 7.70
C LEU A 70 -4.50 -3.52 6.71
N ILE A 71 -5.66 -2.89 6.51
CA ILE A 71 -5.79 -1.67 5.70
C ILE A 71 -4.92 -0.55 6.27
N GLY A 72 -5.00 -0.35 7.58
CA GLY A 72 -4.19 0.67 8.24
C GLY A 72 -2.68 0.40 8.13
N LEU A 73 -2.23 -0.85 8.27
CA LEU A 73 -0.84 -1.25 8.06
C LEU A 73 -0.37 -0.98 6.63
N GLU A 74 -1.20 -1.27 5.65
CA GLU A 74 -0.90 -1.02 4.24
C GLU A 74 -0.76 0.47 3.94
N VAL A 75 -1.66 1.31 4.48
CA VAL A 75 -1.56 2.77 4.40
C VAL A 75 -0.28 3.27 5.09
N LEU A 76 0.05 2.72 6.26
CA LEU A 76 1.28 3.07 6.99
C LEU A 76 2.53 2.70 6.20
N GLN A 77 2.56 1.53 5.55
CA GLN A 77 3.66 1.09 4.69
C GLN A 77 3.85 2.03 3.51
N ASN A 78 2.77 2.44 2.83
CA ASN A 78 2.81 3.38 1.72
C ASN A 78 3.34 4.75 2.16
N LEU A 79 2.87 5.24 3.30
CA LEU A 79 3.30 6.50 3.86
C LEU A 79 4.78 6.46 4.28
N THR A 80 5.23 5.34 4.84
CA THR A 80 6.64 5.12 5.21
C THR A 80 7.54 5.00 3.97
N ALA A 81 7.09 4.33 2.92
CA ALA A 81 7.80 4.23 1.65
C ALA A 81 7.99 5.63 1.01
N TYR A 82 6.93 6.44 1.01
CA TYR A 82 6.99 7.84 0.56
C TYR A 82 8.02 8.66 1.35
N LEU A 83 8.07 8.50 2.68
CA LEU A 83 9.04 9.20 3.54
C LEU A 83 10.50 8.75 3.32
N ARG A 84 10.72 7.48 2.94
CA ARG A 84 12.08 6.94 2.72
C ARG A 84 12.67 7.34 1.38
N GLU A 85 11.93 7.20 0.31
CA GLU A 85 12.48 7.28 -1.06
C GLU A 85 12.17 8.60 -1.77
N HIS A 86 11.31 9.44 -1.21
CA HIS A 86 10.87 10.73 -1.79
C HIS A 86 10.28 10.60 -3.22
N VAL A 87 10.03 9.37 -3.66
CA VAL A 87 9.44 9.06 -4.96
C VAL A 87 8.25 8.15 -4.74
N VAL A 88 7.12 8.54 -5.32
CA VAL A 88 5.93 7.69 -5.33
C VAL A 88 6.23 6.51 -6.25
N GLN A 89 6.43 5.34 -5.66
CA GLN A 89 6.56 4.12 -6.45
C GLN A 89 5.19 3.70 -6.95
N ILE A 90 4.92 3.98 -8.23
CA ILE A 90 3.63 3.67 -8.89
C ILE A 90 3.29 2.18 -8.72
N GLU A 91 4.29 1.31 -8.74
CA GLU A 91 4.13 -0.12 -8.54
C GLU A 91 3.54 -0.45 -7.16
N LEU A 92 4.02 0.20 -6.09
CA LEU A 92 3.49 0.05 -4.73
C LEU A 92 2.04 0.50 -4.64
N VAL A 93 1.71 1.64 -5.24
CA VAL A 93 0.33 2.17 -5.25
C VAL A 93 -0.63 1.23 -5.97
N LEU A 94 -0.19 0.63 -7.08
CA LEU A 94 -1.01 -0.34 -7.83
C LEU A 94 -1.23 -1.64 -7.06
N ILE A 95 -0.19 -2.17 -6.39
CA ILE A 95 -0.31 -3.35 -5.53
C ILE A 95 -1.28 -3.08 -4.39
N THR A 96 -1.17 -1.93 -3.73
CA THR A 96 -2.08 -1.52 -2.66
C THR A 96 -3.52 -1.41 -3.13
N ALA A 97 -3.75 -0.79 -4.30
CA ALA A 97 -5.08 -0.70 -4.89
C ALA A 97 -5.65 -2.08 -5.21
N LEU A 98 -4.83 -2.98 -5.78
CA LEU A 98 -5.23 -4.35 -6.07
C LEU A 98 -5.61 -5.12 -4.80
N THR A 99 -4.80 -5.00 -3.75
CA THR A 99 -5.07 -5.63 -2.45
C THR A 99 -6.35 -5.08 -1.81
N ALA A 100 -6.60 -3.77 -1.90
CA ALA A 100 -7.82 -3.15 -1.38
C ALA A 100 -9.08 -3.68 -2.09
N VAL A 101 -9.03 -3.83 -3.41
CA VAL A 101 -10.15 -4.40 -4.18
C VAL A 101 -10.33 -5.88 -3.89
N ALA A 102 -9.25 -6.67 -3.82
CA ALA A 102 -9.30 -8.09 -3.45
C ALA A 102 -9.93 -8.29 -2.07
N ARG A 103 -9.57 -7.45 -1.10
CA ARG A 103 -10.14 -7.45 0.26
C ARG A 103 -11.65 -7.17 0.23
N LYS A 104 -12.11 -6.22 -0.58
CA LYS A 104 -13.54 -5.93 -0.75
C LYS A 104 -14.32 -7.13 -1.30
N VAL A 105 -13.69 -7.98 -2.11
CA VAL A 105 -14.28 -9.24 -2.59
C VAL A 105 -14.37 -10.28 -1.48
N ILE A 106 -13.31 -10.42 -0.66
CA ILE A 106 -13.22 -11.45 0.39
C ILE A 106 -14.22 -11.19 1.53
N VAL A 107 -14.38 -9.92 1.94
CA VAL A 107 -15.27 -9.50 3.06
C VAL A 107 -16.73 -9.42 2.66
N MET A 108 -17.07 -9.84 1.46
CA MET A 108 -18.46 -9.76 1.00
C MET A 108 -19.36 -10.70 1.83
N PRO A 109 -20.25 -10.18 2.73
CA PRO A 109 -21.07 -11.03 3.56
C PRO A 109 -21.99 -11.90 2.69
N PRO A 110 -22.10 -13.19 2.98
CA PRO A 110 -23.07 -14.07 2.32
C PRO A 110 -24.48 -13.58 2.70
N GLY A 111 -25.27 -13.12 1.73
CA GLY A 111 -26.66 -12.71 1.94
C GLY A 111 -27.03 -11.28 1.58
N MET A 112 -26.07 -10.40 1.31
CA MET A 112 -26.41 -9.11 0.70
C MET A 112 -26.65 -9.30 -0.79
N HIS A 113 -27.88 -9.08 -1.22
CA HIS A 113 -28.25 -8.98 -2.63
C HIS A 113 -27.57 -7.74 -3.26
N LYS A 114 -26.30 -7.88 -3.61
CA LYS A 114 -25.66 -6.84 -4.44
C LYS A 114 -26.16 -6.97 -5.86
N SER A 115 -26.35 -5.82 -6.50
CA SER A 115 -26.72 -5.79 -7.91
C SER A 115 -25.63 -6.50 -8.73
N PRO A 116 -25.97 -7.30 -9.74
CA PRO A 116 -24.98 -7.94 -10.61
C PRO A 116 -23.97 -6.95 -11.19
N GLY A 117 -24.36 -5.67 -11.34
CA GLY A 117 -23.51 -4.59 -11.80
C GLY A 117 -22.35 -4.25 -10.85
N GLU A 118 -22.53 -4.35 -9.53
CA GLU A 118 -21.44 -4.10 -8.57
C GLU A 118 -20.34 -5.18 -8.65
N LEU A 119 -20.73 -6.44 -8.82
CA LEU A 119 -19.78 -7.55 -8.99
C LEU A 119 -19.01 -7.44 -10.30
N ILE A 120 -19.70 -7.10 -11.40
CA ILE A 120 -19.08 -6.88 -12.71
C ILE A 120 -18.11 -5.68 -12.61
N GLY A 121 -18.55 -4.57 -12.02
CA GLY A 121 -17.70 -3.39 -11.82
C GLY A 121 -16.43 -3.70 -11.02
N LEU A 122 -16.53 -4.52 -9.99
CA LEU A 122 -15.39 -4.95 -9.18
C LEU A 122 -14.43 -5.85 -9.98
N GLY A 123 -14.97 -6.77 -10.79
CA GLY A 123 -14.18 -7.61 -11.68
C GLY A 123 -13.43 -6.80 -12.75
N VAL A 124 -14.09 -5.83 -13.36
CA VAL A 124 -13.46 -4.90 -14.31
C VAL A 124 -12.36 -4.08 -13.64
N ALA A 125 -12.59 -3.57 -12.42
CA ALA A 125 -11.57 -2.83 -11.68
C ALA A 125 -10.31 -3.67 -11.41
N VAL A 126 -10.47 -4.95 -11.03
CA VAL A 126 -9.34 -5.88 -10.84
C VAL A 126 -8.56 -6.08 -12.15
N LEU A 127 -9.25 -6.29 -13.26
CA LEU A 127 -8.61 -6.46 -14.56
C LEU A 127 -7.84 -5.20 -14.99
N CYS A 128 -8.42 -4.02 -14.82
CA CYS A 128 -7.76 -2.75 -15.14
C CYS A 128 -6.52 -2.52 -14.28
N LEU A 129 -6.59 -2.79 -12.97
CA LEU A 129 -5.45 -2.65 -12.06
C LEU A 129 -4.35 -3.67 -12.38
N ALA A 130 -4.70 -4.91 -12.68
CA ALA A 130 -3.75 -5.95 -13.09
C ALA A 130 -3.06 -5.59 -14.41
N ALA A 131 -3.81 -5.07 -15.38
CA ALA A 131 -3.26 -4.59 -16.66
C ALA A 131 -2.31 -3.39 -16.44
N ALA A 132 -2.68 -2.42 -15.62
CA ALA A 132 -1.87 -1.28 -15.27
C ALA A 132 -0.56 -1.72 -14.57
N TYR A 133 -0.64 -2.65 -13.63
CA TYR A 133 0.52 -3.23 -12.96
C TYR A 133 1.47 -3.92 -13.95
N TRP A 134 0.92 -4.73 -14.85
CA TRP A 134 1.72 -5.41 -15.88
C TRP A 134 2.43 -4.42 -16.81
N LEU A 135 1.75 -3.37 -17.26
CA LEU A 135 2.31 -2.30 -18.09
C LEU A 135 3.46 -1.55 -17.39
N VAL A 136 3.27 -1.17 -16.12
CA VAL A 136 4.29 -0.47 -15.34
C VAL A 136 5.52 -1.36 -15.15
N ARG A 137 5.33 -2.63 -14.79
CA ARG A 137 6.40 -3.60 -14.62
C ARG A 137 7.20 -3.81 -15.91
N GLN A 138 6.53 -3.88 -17.05
CA GLN A 138 7.19 -4.06 -18.34
C GLN A 138 8.03 -2.84 -18.72
N SER A 139 7.58 -1.62 -18.43
CA SER A 139 8.32 -0.38 -18.69
C SER A 139 9.61 -0.27 -17.87
N HIS A 140 9.66 -0.85 -16.67
CA HIS A 140 10.86 -0.88 -15.84
C HIS A 140 11.94 -1.86 -16.36
N ILE A 141 11.55 -2.95 -17.01
CA ILE A 141 12.47 -3.94 -17.56
C ILE A 141 13.20 -3.38 -18.79
N THR A 142 12.54 -2.54 -19.58
CA THR A 142 13.11 -1.97 -20.81
C THR A 142 14.12 -0.82 -20.56
N ARG A 143 14.19 -0.30 -19.33
CA ARG A 143 15.09 0.80 -18.94
C ARG A 143 16.42 0.34 -18.30
N ARG A 144 16.81 -0.92 -18.37
CA ARG A 144 18.19 -1.29 -18.04
C ARG A 144 19.10 -0.74 -19.14
N PRO A 145 19.94 0.28 -18.86
CA PRO A 145 20.96 0.68 -19.80
C PRO A 145 21.87 -0.53 -20.03
N THR A 146 21.97 -0.96 -21.27
CA THR A 146 23.08 -1.85 -21.72
C THR A 146 24.35 -1.15 -21.30
N ARG A 147 24.98 -1.66 -20.25
CA ARG A 147 26.35 -1.31 -19.88
C ARG A 147 27.21 -1.79 -21.02
N THR A 148 27.39 -0.95 -22.01
CA THR A 148 28.47 -1.09 -22.98
C THR A 148 29.77 -0.90 -22.20
N GLU A 149 30.34 -2.02 -21.82
CA GLU A 149 31.71 -2.13 -21.33
C GLU A 149 32.61 -1.71 -22.49
N PRO A 150 33.46 -0.67 -22.36
CA PRO A 150 34.47 -0.39 -23.39
C PRO A 150 35.55 -1.44 -23.27
N ALA A 151 35.42 -2.50 -24.05
CA ALA A 151 36.46 -3.50 -24.26
C ALA A 151 37.56 -2.93 -25.21
N THR A 152 38.23 -1.86 -24.83
CA THR A 152 39.42 -1.39 -25.55
C THR A 152 40.38 -0.65 -24.62
N ALA A 153 41.00 -1.37 -23.69
CA ALA A 153 42.15 -0.84 -22.98
C ALA A 153 43.15 -1.94 -22.61
N PHE A 154 43.33 -2.93 -23.50
CA PHE A 154 44.37 -3.92 -23.26
C PHE A 154 45.07 -4.31 -24.56
N LEU A 155 45.63 -3.33 -25.26
CA LEU A 155 46.65 -3.57 -26.33
C LEU A 155 47.39 -2.25 -26.58
N ALA A 156 48.34 -1.93 -25.70
CA ALA A 156 49.48 -1.13 -26.03
C ALA A 156 50.74 -1.97 -25.73
N PRO A 157 51.49 -2.41 -26.70
CA PRO A 157 52.85 -2.93 -26.47
C PRO A 157 53.78 -1.75 -26.25
N ASP A 158 54.47 -1.77 -25.11
CA ASP A 158 55.58 -0.87 -24.85
C ASP A 158 56.74 -1.17 -25.79
N PRO A 159 57.49 -0.12 -26.21
CA PRO A 159 58.70 -0.26 -26.99
C PRO A 159 59.91 -0.72 -26.17
#